data_e96938a466c04d52320d2f668b5748a4
#
_entry.id   e96938a466c04d52320d2f668b5748a4
#
_cell.length_a   1.000
_cell.length_b   1.000
_cell.length_c   1.000
_cell.angle_alpha   90.00
_cell.angle_beta   90.00
_cell.angle_gamma   90.00
#
_symmetry.space_group_name_H-M   'P 1'
#
loop_
_entity.id
_entity.type
_entity.pdbx_description
1 polymer ?
#
loop_
_entity_poly.entity_id
_entity_poly.type
_entity_poly.pdbx_seq_one_letter_code
_entity_poly.pdbx_strand_id
1 'polypeptide(L)'
;MYLLALSFATEARGGDNMPSYLSKPHVTDSVLSHIFHSASVYAQEVGEYKADLYLKGRLQIHKQNRIIKYVPSMFRFEKGVNDYIHESISELHYTAPHIYDRKIRAVSTTFTGGNSRFFDIMDFVKFNIYAPSLMEDKVLSPLNEQSSVHYYYLLDSIDYWKEGEVYKIRVIPRYRSTQLLEGFFWITTNDWTIRYLNFHGAYDLIRFHVAMRMGETEKTKYLPQLINLDIVFKFLRNNLEMNYTGWLKYDEVIFKKKEEMDVLLKKRHKYNLSNSYTLTCDTTRLVQDRDSFARIRPLPLTDWEDSLYLSFDERRRKEQGDTL
;
A
#
# COMPACT_ATOMS: atom_id res chain seq x y z
N MET A 1 -6.43 -0.62 34.33
CA MET A 1 -6.02 -0.50 32.93
C MET A 1 -5.88 0.97 32.63
N TYR A 2 -4.68 1.53 32.82
CA TYR A 2 -4.42 2.97 32.76
C TYR A 2 -3.90 3.35 31.38
N LEU A 3 -4.61 4.28 30.73
CA LEU A 3 -4.19 4.99 29.53
C LEU A 3 -2.98 5.88 29.88
N LEU A 4 -1.81 5.57 29.36
CA LEU A 4 -0.68 6.48 29.32
C LEU A 4 -0.84 7.42 28.13
N ALA A 5 -1.39 8.59 28.40
CA ALA A 5 -1.35 9.73 27.50
C ALA A 5 0.10 10.26 27.47
N LEU A 6 0.83 9.99 26.39
CA LEU A 6 2.12 10.62 26.14
C LEU A 6 1.87 12.02 25.58
N SER A 7 2.08 13.02 26.43
CA SER A 7 2.14 14.43 26.05
C SER A 7 3.36 14.68 25.16
N PHE A 8 3.12 15.02 23.91
CA PHE A 8 4.14 15.61 23.04
C PHE A 8 4.24 17.10 23.40
N ALA A 9 5.39 17.48 23.91
CA ALA A 9 5.73 18.86 24.17
C ALA A 9 5.67 19.67 22.88
N THR A 10 4.80 20.67 22.85
CA THR A 10 4.71 21.68 21.82
C THR A 10 5.84 22.68 22.03
N GLU A 11 6.84 22.68 21.17
CA GLU A 11 7.64 23.89 20.93
C GLU A 11 6.85 24.81 20.02
N ALA A 12 6.18 25.77 20.65
CA ALA A 12 5.65 26.93 19.95
C ALA A 12 6.83 27.86 19.60
N ARG A 13 7.29 27.84 18.36
CA ARG A 13 8.09 28.94 17.80
C ARG A 13 7.15 29.86 17.05
N GLY A 14 6.95 31.05 17.63
CA GLY A 14 6.28 32.16 17.00
C GLY A 14 7.08 32.68 15.80
N GLY A 15 6.37 32.98 14.76
CA GLY A 15 6.80 33.63 13.54
C GLY A 15 5.77 33.33 12.44
N ASP A 16 4.93 34.31 12.10
CA ASP A 16 3.93 34.27 11.03
C ASP A 16 4.58 34.14 9.62
N ASN A 17 5.29 33.04 9.39
CA ASN A 17 5.62 32.62 8.03
C ASN A 17 4.63 31.54 7.64
N MET A 18 3.55 31.96 6.97
CA MET A 18 2.64 31.06 6.27
C MET A 18 3.48 30.12 5.42
N PRO A 19 3.36 28.80 5.55
CA PRO A 19 4.16 27.87 4.77
C PRO A 19 4.03 28.18 3.28
N SER A 20 5.12 28.23 2.56
CA SER A 20 5.18 28.68 1.15
C SER A 20 4.25 27.90 0.20
N TYR A 21 3.80 26.73 0.59
CA TYR A 21 2.85 25.94 -0.19
C TYR A 21 1.40 26.50 -0.14
N LEU A 22 1.01 27.27 0.87
CA LEU A 22 -0.30 27.90 0.93
C LEU A 22 -0.45 29.10 -0.02
N SER A 23 0.65 29.55 -0.63
CA SER A 23 0.60 30.56 -1.70
C SER A 23 0.19 30.01 -3.07
N LYS A 24 0.08 28.68 -3.22
CA LYS A 24 -0.34 28.04 -4.46
C LYS A 24 -1.86 28.18 -4.67
N PRO A 25 -2.32 28.19 -5.93
CA PRO A 25 -3.75 28.29 -6.22
C PRO A 25 -4.50 27.08 -5.66
N HIS A 26 -5.60 27.35 -4.97
CA HIS A 26 -6.53 26.33 -4.56
C HIS A 26 -7.24 25.73 -5.77
N VAL A 27 -7.52 24.43 -5.71
CA VAL A 27 -8.38 23.77 -6.69
C VAL A 27 -9.80 24.34 -6.56
N THR A 28 -10.43 24.67 -7.67
CA THR A 28 -11.77 25.24 -7.67
C THR A 28 -12.83 24.22 -7.20
N ASP A 29 -13.91 24.71 -6.62
CA ASP A 29 -15.01 23.85 -6.14
C ASP A 29 -15.62 23.01 -7.28
N SER A 30 -15.67 23.56 -8.50
CA SER A 30 -16.13 22.83 -9.68
C SER A 30 -15.25 21.62 -9.99
N VAL A 31 -13.93 21.78 -9.96
CA VAL A 31 -12.97 20.67 -10.18
C VAL A 31 -13.08 19.64 -9.04
N LEU A 32 -13.16 20.08 -7.79
CA LEU A 32 -13.35 19.18 -6.66
C LEU A 32 -14.66 18.39 -6.76
N SER A 33 -15.74 19.03 -7.19
CA SER A 33 -17.04 18.36 -7.40
C SER A 33 -16.93 17.24 -8.43
N HIS A 34 -16.23 17.48 -9.55
CA HIS A 34 -15.98 16.44 -10.55
C HIS A 34 -15.16 15.29 -9.97
N ILE A 35 -14.10 15.58 -9.23
CA ILE A 35 -13.24 14.57 -8.60
C ILE A 35 -14.05 13.69 -7.64
N PHE A 36 -14.83 14.29 -6.73
CA PHE A 36 -15.61 13.56 -5.75
C PHE A 36 -16.74 12.74 -6.37
N HIS A 37 -17.40 13.30 -7.38
CA HIS A 37 -18.44 12.58 -8.12
C HIS A 37 -17.85 11.34 -8.81
N SER A 38 -16.78 11.53 -9.58
CA SER A 38 -16.11 10.43 -10.29
C SER A 38 -15.57 9.38 -9.33
N ALA A 39 -14.94 9.79 -8.23
CA ALA A 39 -14.47 8.86 -7.20
C ALA A 39 -15.61 8.01 -6.64
N SER A 40 -16.77 8.60 -6.38
CA SER A 40 -17.94 7.86 -5.87
C SER A 40 -18.46 6.79 -6.83
N VAL A 41 -18.31 7.01 -8.13
CA VAL A 41 -18.67 6.04 -9.19
C VAL A 41 -17.58 4.97 -9.29
N TYR A 42 -16.33 5.39 -9.43
CA TYR A 42 -15.20 4.47 -9.67
C TYR A 42 -14.90 3.55 -8.47
N ALA A 43 -15.23 3.99 -7.25
CA ALA A 43 -15.15 3.13 -6.06
C ALA A 43 -15.93 1.80 -6.21
N GLN A 44 -16.95 1.78 -7.06
CA GLN A 44 -17.88 0.66 -7.21
C GLN A 44 -17.86 0.05 -8.62
N GLU A 45 -17.08 0.62 -9.54
CA GLU A 45 -17.06 0.25 -10.96
C GLU A 45 -16.68 -1.22 -11.19
N VAL A 46 -15.64 -1.69 -10.49
CA VAL A 46 -15.12 -3.04 -10.69
C VAL A 46 -15.96 -4.05 -9.91
N GLY A 47 -16.49 -5.04 -10.64
CA GLY A 47 -17.24 -6.15 -10.06
C GLY A 47 -16.38 -7.34 -9.66
N GLU A 48 -15.44 -7.71 -10.54
CA GLU A 48 -14.57 -8.86 -10.35
C GLU A 48 -13.26 -8.64 -11.11
N TYR A 49 -12.16 -9.17 -10.60
CA TYR A 49 -10.92 -9.30 -11.36
C TYR A 49 -10.11 -10.51 -10.94
N LYS A 50 -9.30 -11.01 -11.89
CA LYS A 50 -8.20 -11.96 -11.66
C LYS A 50 -6.90 -11.30 -12.04
N ALA A 51 -5.89 -11.47 -11.18
CA ALA A 51 -4.57 -10.90 -11.41
C ALA A 51 -3.47 -11.80 -10.89
N ASP A 52 -2.34 -11.80 -11.59
CA ASP A 52 -1.08 -12.25 -11.01
C ASP A 52 -0.53 -11.13 -10.12
N LEU A 53 -0.23 -11.47 -8.87
CA LEU A 53 0.33 -10.58 -7.88
C LEU A 53 1.74 -11.02 -7.53
N TYR A 54 2.72 -10.20 -7.85
CA TYR A 54 4.08 -10.30 -7.34
C TYR A 54 4.26 -9.32 -6.18
N LEU A 55 4.74 -9.84 -5.06
CA LEU A 55 5.12 -9.04 -3.90
C LEU A 55 6.59 -9.28 -3.58
N LYS A 56 7.33 -8.18 -3.46
CA LYS A 56 8.70 -8.17 -2.96
C LYS A 56 8.75 -7.29 -1.72
N GLY A 57 9.22 -7.83 -0.60
CA GLY A 57 9.37 -7.12 0.66
C GLY A 57 10.79 -7.21 1.19
N ARG A 58 11.32 -6.09 1.65
CA ARG A 58 12.57 -5.97 2.37
C ARG A 58 12.30 -5.52 3.78
N LEU A 59 13.00 -6.11 4.75
CA LEU A 59 13.04 -5.64 6.13
C LEU A 59 14.47 -5.29 6.52
N GLN A 60 14.62 -4.13 7.14
CA GLN A 60 15.84 -3.71 7.79
C GLN A 60 15.60 -3.43 9.27
N ILE A 61 16.42 -4.04 10.13
CA ILE A 61 16.36 -3.90 11.57
C ILE A 61 17.48 -2.96 12.01
N HIS A 62 17.15 -1.70 12.27
CA HIS A 62 18.12 -0.73 12.76
C HIS A 62 18.39 -0.87 14.25
N LYS A 63 17.35 -1.22 15.02
CA LYS A 63 17.45 -1.38 16.47
C LYS A 63 16.38 -2.34 16.97
N GLN A 64 16.80 -3.26 17.85
CA GLN A 64 15.91 -4.24 18.47
C GLN A 64 16.07 -4.19 19.99
N ASN A 65 14.97 -4.09 20.73
CA ASN A 65 14.95 -4.20 22.17
C ASN A 65 14.98 -5.68 22.57
N ARG A 66 15.70 -6.00 23.68
CA ARG A 66 15.78 -7.38 24.21
C ARG A 66 14.42 -7.97 24.58
N ILE A 67 13.43 -7.14 24.93
CA ILE A 67 12.08 -7.56 25.32
C ILE A 67 11.32 -8.19 24.13
N ILE A 68 11.57 -7.75 22.91
CA ILE A 68 10.92 -8.32 21.70
C ILE A 68 11.28 -9.79 21.46
N LYS A 69 12.40 -10.26 21.99
CA LYS A 69 12.75 -11.70 21.92
C LYS A 69 11.73 -12.61 22.60
N TYR A 70 10.93 -12.07 23.52
CA TYR A 70 9.91 -12.81 24.27
C TYR A 70 8.50 -12.65 23.71
N VAL A 71 8.31 -11.77 22.70
CA VAL A 71 7.03 -11.62 22.01
C VAL A 71 6.87 -12.72 20.95
N PRO A 72 5.64 -13.27 20.74
CA PRO A 72 5.45 -14.46 19.92
C PRO A 72 5.95 -14.28 18.48
N SER A 73 6.52 -15.31 17.95
CA SER A 73 6.91 -15.68 16.57
C SER A 73 7.13 -14.60 15.50
N MET A 74 6.40 -13.48 15.55
CA MET A 74 6.44 -12.39 14.56
C MET A 74 7.78 -11.64 14.52
N PHE A 75 8.57 -11.66 15.61
CA PHE A 75 9.82 -10.93 15.77
C PHE A 75 11.01 -11.83 16.12
N ARG A 76 10.94 -13.11 15.78
CA ARG A 76 12.06 -14.02 15.94
C ARG A 76 13.01 -13.88 14.77
N PHE A 77 13.91 -12.91 14.89
CA PHE A 77 14.98 -12.70 13.93
C PHE A 77 16.23 -13.50 14.33
N GLU A 78 17.01 -13.90 13.34
CA GLU A 78 18.29 -14.57 13.56
C GLU A 78 19.28 -13.62 14.23
N LYS A 79 20.08 -14.15 15.14
CA LYS A 79 21.10 -13.35 15.83
C LYS A 79 22.15 -12.86 14.84
N GLY A 80 22.32 -11.55 14.76
CA GLY A 80 23.32 -10.91 13.89
C GLY A 80 22.87 -10.70 12.44
N VAL A 81 21.62 -11.03 12.12
CA VAL A 81 21.01 -10.72 10.82
C VAL A 81 20.07 -9.56 10.96
N ASN A 82 20.32 -8.50 10.22
CA ASN A 82 19.53 -7.26 10.28
C ASN A 82 18.73 -7.00 9.01
N ASP A 83 19.03 -7.69 7.93
CA ASP A 83 18.40 -7.47 6.63
C ASP A 83 17.82 -8.77 6.09
N TYR A 84 16.57 -8.68 5.64
CA TYR A 84 15.83 -9.78 5.08
C TYR A 84 15.11 -9.37 3.81
N ILE A 85 14.93 -10.34 2.92
CA ILE A 85 14.11 -10.21 1.71
C ILE A 85 13.12 -11.37 1.63
N HIS A 86 11.93 -11.05 1.14
CA HIS A 86 10.86 -11.99 0.88
C HIS A 86 10.20 -11.64 -0.44
N GLU A 87 10.02 -12.64 -1.29
CA GLU A 87 9.31 -12.52 -2.54
C GLU A 87 8.22 -13.57 -2.63
N SER A 88 7.09 -13.23 -3.23
CA SER A 88 6.02 -14.18 -3.50
C SER A 88 5.31 -13.88 -4.81
N ILE A 89 4.89 -14.92 -5.50
CA ILE A 89 4.00 -14.85 -6.66
C ILE A 89 2.70 -15.56 -6.29
N SER A 90 1.59 -14.88 -6.53
CA SER A 90 0.26 -15.35 -6.14
C SER A 90 -0.75 -15.08 -7.26
N GLU A 91 -1.78 -15.88 -7.33
CA GLU A 91 -3.04 -15.51 -7.99
C GLU A 91 -3.89 -14.75 -7.00
N LEU A 92 -4.47 -13.66 -7.44
CA LEU A 92 -5.41 -12.85 -6.67
C LEU A 92 -6.73 -12.78 -7.42
N HIS A 93 -7.79 -13.21 -6.75
CA HIS A 93 -9.16 -13.10 -7.26
C HIS A 93 -9.94 -12.15 -6.34
N TYR A 94 -10.51 -11.13 -6.93
CA TYR A 94 -11.37 -10.16 -6.25
C TYR A 94 -12.79 -10.30 -6.73
N THR A 95 -13.73 -10.31 -5.81
CA THR A 95 -15.16 -10.19 -6.07
C THR A 95 -15.75 -9.09 -5.19
N ALA A 96 -16.42 -8.14 -5.84
CA ALA A 96 -17.04 -7.04 -5.12
C ALA A 96 -18.07 -7.53 -4.09
N PRO A 97 -18.22 -6.84 -2.96
CA PRO A 97 -17.60 -5.55 -2.66
C PRO A 97 -16.23 -5.64 -2.01
N HIS A 98 -15.86 -6.72 -1.32
CA HIS A 98 -14.63 -6.81 -0.51
C HIS A 98 -14.18 -8.25 -0.29
N ILE A 99 -14.44 -9.14 -1.23
CA ILE A 99 -14.04 -10.55 -1.13
C ILE A 99 -12.74 -10.73 -1.92
N TYR A 100 -11.69 -11.17 -1.24
CA TYR A 100 -10.38 -11.43 -1.83
C TYR A 100 -9.96 -12.86 -1.56
N ASP A 101 -9.60 -13.57 -2.61
CA ASP A 101 -9.03 -14.91 -2.54
C ASP A 101 -7.63 -14.90 -3.16
N ARG A 102 -6.63 -15.22 -2.34
CA ARG A 102 -5.22 -15.21 -2.74
C ARG A 102 -4.65 -16.60 -2.63
N LYS A 103 -4.13 -17.11 -3.74
CA LYS A 103 -3.42 -18.39 -3.81
C LYS A 103 -1.95 -18.14 -4.09
N ILE A 104 -1.09 -18.41 -3.11
CA ILE A 104 0.36 -18.29 -3.29
C ILE A 104 0.86 -19.48 -4.10
N ARG A 105 1.58 -19.19 -5.19
CA ARG A 105 2.15 -20.16 -6.12
C ARG A 105 3.64 -20.41 -5.88
N ALA A 106 4.39 -19.38 -5.51
CA ALA A 106 5.83 -19.48 -5.28
C ALA A 106 6.27 -18.44 -4.24
N VAL A 107 7.27 -18.82 -3.44
CA VAL A 107 7.90 -17.97 -2.44
C VAL A 107 9.40 -18.13 -2.51
N SER A 108 10.15 -17.05 -2.41
CA SER A 108 11.58 -17.03 -2.15
C SER A 108 11.89 -16.11 -0.98
N THR A 109 12.69 -16.53 -0.01
CA THR A 109 12.88 -15.76 1.21
C THR A 109 14.20 -16.08 1.90
N THR A 110 14.77 -15.08 2.55
CA THR A 110 15.95 -15.22 3.41
C THR A 110 15.58 -15.42 4.90
N PHE A 111 14.30 -15.57 5.22
CA PHE A 111 13.86 -15.93 6.57
C PHE A 111 14.02 -17.42 6.82
N THR A 112 14.62 -17.78 7.96
CA THR A 112 14.66 -19.16 8.44
C THR A 112 13.52 -19.37 9.44
N GLY A 113 12.66 -20.31 9.16
CA GLY A 113 11.52 -20.67 10.00
C GLY A 113 10.18 -20.42 9.33
N GLY A 114 9.36 -21.46 9.26
CA GLY A 114 8.13 -21.58 8.46
C GLY A 114 6.97 -20.63 8.76
N ASN A 115 7.20 -19.56 9.50
CA ASN A 115 6.22 -18.51 9.77
C ASN A 115 6.61 -17.20 9.08
N SER A 116 6.83 -17.25 7.78
CA SER A 116 7.00 -16.06 6.95
C SER A 116 5.68 -15.26 6.75
N ARG A 117 4.87 -15.15 7.78
CA ARG A 117 3.81 -14.12 7.85
C ARG A 117 4.45 -12.77 8.10
N PHE A 118 5.41 -12.47 7.25
CA PHE A 118 6.06 -11.19 7.25
C PHE A 118 5.06 -10.19 6.73
N PHE A 119 4.70 -9.24 7.55
CA PHE A 119 3.74 -8.18 7.35
C PHE A 119 2.89 -8.36 6.10
N ASP A 120 1.69 -8.91 6.24
CA ASP A 120 0.77 -9.03 5.12
C ASP A 120 0.37 -7.61 4.69
N ILE A 121 0.95 -7.16 3.58
CA ILE A 121 0.65 -5.84 3.00
C ILE A 121 -0.64 -5.84 2.19
N MET A 122 -1.46 -6.89 2.32
CA MET A 122 -2.70 -6.98 1.54
C MET A 122 -3.63 -5.79 1.77
N ASP A 123 -3.57 -5.12 2.91
CA ASP A 123 -4.34 -3.89 3.14
C ASP A 123 -3.95 -2.78 2.18
N PHE A 124 -2.69 -2.74 1.71
CA PHE A 124 -2.24 -1.83 0.67
C PHE A 124 -2.49 -2.34 -0.74
N VAL A 125 -2.52 -3.65 -0.96
CA VAL A 125 -2.90 -4.25 -2.25
C VAL A 125 -4.40 -4.10 -2.49
N LYS A 126 -5.22 -4.27 -1.44
CA LYS A 126 -6.68 -4.05 -1.45
C LYS A 126 -7.07 -2.56 -1.47
N PHE A 127 -6.09 -1.67 -1.50
CA PHE A 127 -6.28 -0.23 -1.41
C PHE A 127 -7.03 0.31 -2.63
N ASN A 128 -8.32 0.58 -2.46
CA ASN A 128 -9.12 1.27 -3.45
C ASN A 128 -9.11 2.77 -3.13
N ILE A 129 -8.30 3.54 -3.86
CA ILE A 129 -8.15 4.99 -3.62
C ILE A 129 -9.46 5.76 -3.76
N TYR A 130 -10.39 5.27 -4.56
CA TYR A 130 -11.69 5.90 -4.77
C TYR A 130 -12.70 5.59 -3.65
N ALA A 131 -12.40 4.63 -2.76
CA ALA A 131 -13.26 4.34 -1.62
C ALA A 131 -13.33 5.53 -0.65
N PRO A 132 -14.45 5.70 0.07
CA PRO A 132 -14.63 6.81 1.01
C PRO A 132 -13.65 6.77 2.19
N SER A 133 -13.22 5.58 2.56
CA SER A 133 -12.23 5.31 3.60
C SER A 133 -11.26 4.23 3.14
N LEU A 134 -10.11 4.18 3.76
CA LEU A 134 -9.00 3.33 3.41
C LEU A 134 -8.54 2.55 4.64
N MET A 135 -7.84 1.42 4.44
CA MET A 135 -7.26 0.61 5.52
C MET A 135 -8.30 0.22 6.58
N GLU A 136 -9.39 -0.42 6.15
CA GLU A 136 -10.49 -0.86 7.03
C GLU A 136 -11.10 0.29 7.86
N ASP A 137 -11.43 1.39 7.19
CA ASP A 137 -12.05 2.59 7.76
C ASP A 137 -11.17 3.40 8.76
N LYS A 138 -9.87 3.14 8.79
CA LYS A 138 -8.95 3.82 9.71
C LYS A 138 -8.40 5.13 9.16
N VAL A 139 -8.42 5.31 7.84
CA VAL A 139 -7.91 6.49 7.15
C VAL A 139 -8.98 7.07 6.24
N LEU A 140 -9.24 8.36 6.36
CA LEU A 140 -10.21 9.07 5.53
C LEU A 140 -9.61 9.36 4.14
N SER A 141 -10.34 8.95 3.10
CA SER A 141 -9.90 9.23 1.73
C SER A 141 -10.00 10.73 1.41
N PRO A 142 -8.95 11.33 0.83
CA PRO A 142 -9.03 12.69 0.33
C PRO A 142 -9.92 12.84 -0.91
N LEU A 143 -10.39 11.76 -1.50
CA LEU A 143 -11.30 11.76 -2.65
C LEU A 143 -12.78 11.65 -2.27
N ASN A 144 -13.09 11.67 -0.98
CA ASN A 144 -14.47 11.65 -0.51
C ASN A 144 -14.93 13.07 -0.16
N GLU A 145 -16.08 13.47 -0.69
CA GLU A 145 -16.70 14.78 -0.42
C GLU A 145 -16.87 15.04 1.08
N GLN A 146 -17.32 14.05 1.86
CA GLN A 146 -17.55 14.20 3.30
C GLN A 146 -16.25 14.43 4.09
N SER A 147 -15.13 13.86 3.65
CA SER A 147 -13.82 14.05 4.29
C SER A 147 -13.08 15.29 3.77
N SER A 148 -13.55 15.92 2.70
CA SER A 148 -12.90 17.06 2.06
C SER A 148 -12.73 18.25 3.02
N VAL A 149 -13.63 18.41 4.00
CA VAL A 149 -13.55 19.46 5.03
C VAL A 149 -12.29 19.37 5.89
N HIS A 150 -11.61 18.23 5.89
CA HIS A 150 -10.39 18.00 6.66
C HIS A 150 -9.11 18.27 5.86
N TYR A 151 -9.23 18.65 4.58
CA TYR A 151 -8.10 18.82 3.68
C TYR A 151 -8.08 20.19 3.00
N TYR A 152 -6.89 20.62 2.60
CA TYR A 152 -6.67 21.65 1.58
C TYR A 152 -6.27 20.94 0.28
N TYR A 153 -6.77 21.45 -0.85
CA TYR A 153 -6.44 20.98 -2.19
C TYR A 153 -5.77 22.09 -2.97
N LEU A 154 -4.53 21.91 -3.36
CA LEU A 154 -3.73 22.89 -4.08
C LEU A 154 -3.37 22.35 -5.46
N LEU A 155 -3.50 23.17 -6.48
CA LEU A 155 -3.05 22.82 -7.82
C LEU A 155 -1.55 23.07 -7.93
N ASP A 156 -0.77 21.99 -7.98
CA ASP A 156 0.70 22.06 -8.07
C ASP A 156 1.18 22.34 -9.49
N SER A 157 0.62 21.64 -10.49
CA SER A 157 0.93 21.81 -11.92
C SER A 157 -0.21 21.29 -12.78
N ILE A 158 -0.19 21.72 -14.03
CA ILE A 158 -1.00 21.23 -15.14
C ILE A 158 -0.03 20.69 -16.18
N ASP A 159 -0.15 19.41 -16.48
CA ASP A 159 0.71 18.71 -17.44
C ASP A 159 -0.15 18.21 -18.61
N TYR A 160 0.47 18.00 -19.78
CA TYR A 160 -0.20 17.49 -20.96
C TYR A 160 0.38 16.13 -21.34
N TRP A 161 -0.41 15.09 -21.17
CA TRP A 161 -0.05 13.73 -21.53
C TRP A 161 -0.75 13.32 -22.83
N LYS A 162 -0.47 12.10 -23.31
CA LYS A 162 -1.13 11.59 -24.52
C LYS A 162 -2.65 11.51 -24.40
N GLU A 163 -3.14 11.27 -23.18
CA GLU A 163 -4.56 11.15 -22.87
C GLU A 163 -5.23 12.51 -22.62
N GLY A 164 -4.48 13.62 -22.67
CA GLY A 164 -4.99 14.97 -22.46
C GLY A 164 -4.34 15.69 -21.29
N GLU A 165 -5.06 16.66 -20.76
CA GLU A 165 -4.65 17.48 -19.65
C GLU A 165 -4.71 16.69 -18.33
N VAL A 166 -3.66 16.82 -17.50
CA VAL A 166 -3.50 16.11 -16.23
C VAL A 166 -3.17 17.11 -15.13
N TYR A 167 -3.94 17.11 -14.08
CA TYR A 167 -3.73 17.95 -12.90
C TYR A 167 -2.91 17.20 -11.84
N LYS A 168 -1.86 17.85 -11.35
CA LYS A 168 -1.18 17.46 -10.12
C LYS A 168 -1.79 18.20 -8.96
N ILE A 169 -2.53 17.49 -8.12
CA ILE A 169 -3.23 18.06 -6.97
C ILE A 169 -2.55 17.61 -5.69
N ARG A 170 -2.10 18.58 -4.91
CA ARG A 170 -1.55 18.37 -3.58
C ARG A 170 -2.66 18.38 -2.55
N VAL A 171 -2.59 17.43 -1.63
CA VAL A 171 -3.52 17.26 -0.51
C VAL A 171 -2.77 17.51 0.78
N ILE A 172 -3.28 18.42 1.61
CA ILE A 172 -2.68 18.78 2.88
C ILE A 172 -3.75 18.72 3.98
N PRO A 173 -3.54 17.92 5.05
CA PRO A 173 -4.42 17.92 6.19
C PRO A 173 -4.53 19.31 6.84
N ARG A 174 -5.74 19.72 7.22
CA ARG A 174 -5.96 20.99 7.94
C ARG A 174 -5.45 20.94 9.38
N TYR A 175 -5.26 19.74 9.92
CA TYR A 175 -4.73 19.48 11.26
C TYR A 175 -4.04 18.12 11.31
N ARG A 176 -3.19 17.93 12.31
CA ARG A 176 -2.47 16.66 12.49
C ARG A 176 -3.41 15.58 12.98
N SER A 177 -3.50 14.49 12.24
CA SER A 177 -4.26 13.28 12.61
C SER A 177 -3.64 12.06 11.93
N THR A 178 -3.69 10.92 12.60
CA THR A 178 -3.32 9.62 12.03
C THR A 178 -4.36 9.08 11.06
N GLN A 179 -5.53 9.70 10.99
CA GLN A 179 -6.61 9.34 10.06
C GLN A 179 -6.55 10.11 8.73
N LEU A 180 -5.57 11.01 8.56
CA LEU A 180 -5.45 11.86 7.40
C LEU A 180 -4.17 11.57 6.63
N LEU A 181 -4.25 11.70 5.30
CA LEU A 181 -3.13 11.54 4.37
C LEU A 181 -2.60 12.89 3.91
N GLU A 182 -1.30 12.95 3.70
CA GLU A 182 -0.64 14.10 3.08
C GLU A 182 0.13 13.64 1.84
N GLY A 183 0.06 14.40 0.75
CA GLY A 183 0.79 14.06 -0.47
C GLY A 183 0.17 14.68 -1.71
N PHE A 184 0.18 13.93 -2.81
CA PHE A 184 -0.40 14.41 -4.06
C PHE A 184 -0.90 13.25 -4.92
N PHE A 185 -1.74 13.57 -5.88
CA PHE A 185 -2.14 12.66 -6.94
C PHE A 185 -2.18 13.39 -8.29
N TRP A 186 -2.05 12.60 -9.36
CA TRP A 186 -2.20 13.05 -10.74
C TRP A 186 -3.50 12.49 -11.29
N ILE A 187 -4.34 13.38 -11.83
CA ILE A 187 -5.68 13.05 -12.31
C ILE A 187 -5.91 13.62 -13.69
N THR A 188 -6.46 12.82 -14.61
CA THR A 188 -6.86 13.26 -15.93
C THR A 188 -8.11 14.14 -15.86
N THR A 189 -8.24 15.13 -16.74
CA THR A 189 -9.43 15.98 -16.79
C THR A 189 -10.54 15.43 -17.70
N ASN A 190 -10.21 14.48 -18.59
CA ASN A 190 -11.16 13.90 -19.51
C ASN A 190 -12.19 12.98 -18.85
N ASP A 191 -11.72 12.16 -17.92
CA ASP A 191 -12.53 11.13 -17.25
C ASP A 191 -12.33 11.14 -15.72
N TRP A 192 -11.54 12.06 -15.18
CA TRP A 192 -11.25 12.20 -13.74
C TRP A 192 -10.71 10.91 -13.10
N THR A 193 -9.87 10.17 -13.85
CA THR A 193 -9.18 8.99 -13.33
C THR A 193 -7.80 9.34 -12.78
N ILE A 194 -7.46 8.75 -11.64
CA ILE A 194 -6.13 8.88 -11.06
C ILE A 194 -5.15 8.02 -11.85
N ARG A 195 -4.00 8.60 -12.20
CA ARG A 195 -2.90 7.90 -12.88
C ARG A 195 -1.78 7.51 -11.93
N TYR A 196 -1.55 8.37 -10.96
CA TYR A 196 -0.51 8.17 -9.97
C TYR A 196 -0.91 8.86 -8.66
N LEU A 197 -0.51 8.28 -7.56
CA LEU A 197 -0.62 8.90 -6.25
C LEU A 197 0.64 8.67 -5.42
N ASN A 198 0.87 9.58 -4.50
CA ASN A 198 1.98 9.53 -3.57
C ASN A 198 1.51 10.15 -2.25
N PHE A 199 1.31 9.32 -1.24
CA PHE A 199 0.78 9.73 0.05
C PHE A 199 1.64 9.25 1.21
N HIS A 200 1.74 10.10 2.21
CA HIS A 200 2.25 9.79 3.54
C HIS A 200 1.10 9.69 4.52
N GLY A 201 1.20 8.77 5.45
CA GLY A 201 0.23 8.60 6.51
C GLY A 201 0.84 7.94 7.74
N ALA A 202 0.03 7.85 8.78
CA ALA A 202 0.36 7.10 9.97
C ALA A 202 -0.84 6.23 10.37
N TYR A 203 -0.56 5.07 10.92
CA TYR A 203 -1.58 4.12 11.30
C TYR A 203 -1.04 3.23 12.43
N ASP A 204 -1.74 3.19 13.54
CA ASP A 204 -1.28 2.55 14.76
C ASP A 204 0.15 3.02 15.15
N LEU A 205 1.12 2.11 15.11
CA LEU A 205 2.53 2.38 15.46
C LEU A 205 3.44 2.54 14.24
N ILE A 206 2.86 2.58 13.05
CA ILE A 206 3.61 2.71 11.81
C ILE A 206 3.41 4.08 11.18
N ARG A 207 4.46 4.55 10.51
CA ARG A 207 4.37 5.59 9.50
C ARG A 207 4.63 4.95 8.15
N PHE A 208 3.87 5.34 7.16
CA PHE A 208 4.00 4.78 5.82
C PHE A 208 4.08 5.88 4.76
N HIS A 209 4.71 5.53 3.68
CA HIS A 209 4.70 6.25 2.43
C HIS A 209 4.25 5.27 1.35
N VAL A 210 3.19 5.59 0.64
CA VAL A 210 2.65 4.77 -0.44
C VAL A 210 2.66 5.55 -1.74
N ALA A 211 3.27 4.95 -2.77
CA ALA A 211 3.20 5.45 -4.13
C ALA A 211 2.56 4.38 -5.02
N MET A 212 1.53 4.75 -5.76
CA MET A 212 0.83 3.83 -6.66
C MET A 212 0.75 4.41 -8.06
N ARG A 213 1.02 3.56 -9.05
CA ARG A 213 0.72 3.80 -10.44
C ARG A 213 -0.47 2.95 -10.83
N MET A 214 -1.47 3.57 -11.41
CA MET A 214 -2.68 2.89 -11.87
C MET A 214 -2.45 2.24 -13.24
N GLY A 215 -3.33 1.33 -13.64
CA GLY A 215 -3.27 0.70 -14.94
C GLY A 215 -3.50 1.68 -16.09
N GLU A 216 -2.97 1.35 -17.26
CA GLU A 216 -2.97 2.24 -18.43
C GLU A 216 -4.09 1.95 -19.42
N THR A 217 -4.77 0.79 -19.31
CA THR A 217 -5.84 0.40 -20.23
C THR A 217 -7.21 0.80 -19.67
N GLU A 218 -8.20 0.90 -20.55
CA GLU A 218 -9.59 1.17 -20.16
C GLU A 218 -10.14 0.19 -19.11
N LYS A 219 -9.65 -1.06 -19.13
CA LYS A 219 -10.07 -2.08 -18.16
C LYS A 219 -9.36 -2.00 -16.81
N THR A 220 -8.17 -1.40 -16.76
CA THR A 220 -7.31 -1.41 -15.56
C THR A 220 -7.12 -0.02 -14.94
N LYS A 221 -7.57 1.05 -15.57
CA LYS A 221 -7.34 2.44 -15.15
C LYS A 221 -7.85 2.77 -13.73
N TYR A 222 -8.77 1.98 -13.19
CA TYR A 222 -9.27 2.12 -11.82
C TYR A 222 -8.51 1.27 -10.80
N LEU A 223 -7.55 0.48 -11.23
CA LEU A 223 -6.86 -0.53 -10.44
C LEU A 223 -5.38 -0.22 -10.32
N PRO A 224 -4.74 -0.46 -9.15
CA PRO A 224 -3.30 -0.27 -9.00
C PRO A 224 -2.53 -1.31 -9.80
N GLN A 225 -1.54 -0.89 -10.58
CA GLN A 225 -0.64 -1.77 -11.32
C GLN A 225 0.69 -1.95 -10.59
N LEU A 226 1.23 -0.87 -10.05
CA LEU A 226 2.48 -0.89 -9.28
C LEU A 226 2.28 -0.14 -7.97
N ILE A 227 2.64 -0.79 -6.87
CA ILE A 227 2.55 -0.24 -5.52
C ILE A 227 3.94 -0.27 -4.93
N ASN A 228 4.45 0.88 -4.50
CA ASN A 228 5.63 0.98 -3.66
C ASN A 228 5.20 1.48 -2.29
N LEU A 229 5.65 0.80 -1.26
CA LEU A 229 5.25 1.07 0.12
C LEU A 229 6.46 1.02 1.03
N ASP A 230 6.75 2.14 1.68
CA ASP A 230 7.76 2.24 2.72
C ASP A 230 7.07 2.35 4.06
N ILE A 231 7.46 1.52 5.01
CA ILE A 231 6.92 1.48 6.37
C ILE A 231 8.04 1.66 7.37
N VAL A 232 7.84 2.54 8.33
CA VAL A 232 8.72 2.74 9.47
C VAL A 232 7.96 2.44 10.76
N PHE A 233 8.41 1.41 11.46
CA PHE A 233 7.91 1.04 12.78
C PHE A 233 8.89 1.48 13.86
N LYS A 234 8.46 2.34 14.78
CA LYS A 234 9.25 2.80 15.93
C LYS A 234 8.45 2.66 17.22
N PHE A 235 8.82 1.70 18.05
CA PHE A 235 8.16 1.48 19.33
C PHE A 235 9.10 0.86 20.36
N LEU A 236 9.10 1.35 21.59
CA LEU A 236 9.89 0.83 22.73
C LEU A 236 11.35 0.51 22.37
N ARG A 237 12.05 1.46 21.75
CA ARG A 237 13.44 1.32 21.27
C ARG A 237 13.63 0.31 20.13
N ASN A 238 12.56 -0.16 19.49
CA ASN A 238 12.66 -0.87 18.23
C ASN A 238 12.58 0.13 17.08
N ASN A 239 13.36 -0.11 16.05
CA ASN A 239 13.33 0.65 14.81
C ASN A 239 13.49 -0.33 13.66
N LEU A 240 12.40 -0.53 12.92
CA LEU A 240 12.30 -1.42 11.77
C LEU A 240 11.88 -0.59 10.58
N GLU A 241 12.50 -0.85 9.45
CA GLU A 241 12.14 -0.25 8.17
C GLU A 241 11.81 -1.36 7.18
N MET A 242 10.70 -1.19 6.46
CA MET A 242 10.22 -2.16 5.50
C MET A 242 9.90 -1.46 4.20
N ASN A 243 10.38 -2.00 3.10
CA ASN A 243 10.11 -1.52 1.76
C ASN A 243 9.43 -2.64 0.98
N TYR A 244 8.31 -2.36 0.37
CA TYR A 244 7.55 -3.32 -0.42
C TYR A 244 7.33 -2.79 -1.83
N THR A 245 7.40 -3.71 -2.78
CA THR A 245 6.96 -3.50 -4.15
C THR A 245 5.90 -4.54 -4.48
N GLY A 246 4.71 -4.10 -4.83
CA GLY A 246 3.64 -4.92 -5.36
C GLY A 246 3.44 -4.63 -6.84
N TRP A 247 3.41 -5.67 -7.67
CA TRP A 247 3.10 -5.55 -9.10
C TRP A 247 1.96 -6.48 -9.44
N LEU A 248 0.92 -5.92 -10.09
CA LEU A 248 -0.27 -6.63 -10.48
C LEU A 248 -0.39 -6.65 -12.01
N LYS A 249 -0.59 -7.84 -12.54
CA LYS A 249 -0.94 -8.06 -13.93
C LYS A 249 -2.35 -8.61 -13.99
N TYR A 250 -3.27 -7.82 -14.49
CA TYR A 250 -4.67 -8.20 -14.61
C TYR A 250 -4.89 -9.02 -15.85
N ASP A 251 -5.47 -10.22 -15.67
CA ASP A 251 -5.83 -11.10 -16.78
C ASP A 251 -7.28 -10.86 -17.21
N GLU A 252 -8.17 -10.69 -16.24
CA GLU A 252 -9.59 -10.47 -16.47
C GLU A 252 -10.11 -9.39 -15.53
N VAL A 253 -10.86 -8.44 -16.06
CA VAL A 253 -11.55 -7.40 -15.26
C VAL A 253 -12.98 -7.29 -15.77
N ILE A 254 -13.93 -7.48 -14.87
CA ILE A 254 -15.36 -7.43 -15.12
C ILE A 254 -15.95 -6.24 -14.38
N PHE A 255 -16.58 -5.34 -15.14
CA PHE A 255 -17.28 -4.19 -14.58
C PHE A 255 -18.72 -4.55 -14.22
N LYS A 256 -19.25 -3.88 -13.19
CA LYS A 256 -20.65 -4.02 -12.82
C LYS A 256 -21.55 -3.40 -13.87
N LYS A 257 -22.74 -3.97 -14.03
CA LYS A 257 -23.75 -3.39 -14.90
C LYS A 257 -24.31 -2.10 -14.29
N LYS A 258 -24.72 -1.17 -15.15
CA LYS A 258 -25.23 0.14 -14.77
C LYS A 258 -26.39 0.08 -13.78
N GLU A 259 -27.29 -0.89 -13.96
CA GLU A 259 -28.45 -1.11 -13.08
C GLU A 259 -28.01 -1.51 -11.66
N GLU A 260 -26.95 -2.32 -11.54
CA GLU A 260 -26.38 -2.72 -10.24
C GLU A 260 -25.71 -1.53 -9.55
N MET A 261 -25.02 -0.67 -10.32
CA MET A 261 -24.40 0.55 -9.82
C MET A 261 -25.45 1.53 -9.26
N ASP A 262 -26.56 1.74 -9.96
CA ASP A 262 -27.64 2.62 -9.52
C ASP A 262 -28.29 2.15 -8.20
N VAL A 263 -28.42 0.82 -8.02
CA VAL A 263 -28.90 0.23 -6.78
C VAL A 263 -27.92 0.42 -5.63
N LEU A 264 -26.62 0.28 -5.88
CA LEU A 264 -25.57 0.47 -4.86
C LEU A 264 -25.43 1.93 -4.44
N LEU A 265 -25.51 2.86 -5.37
CA LEU A 265 -25.48 4.29 -5.09
C LEU A 265 -26.68 4.75 -4.23
N LYS A 266 -27.84 4.13 -4.42
CA LYS A 266 -29.05 4.38 -3.60
C LYS A 266 -28.97 3.73 -2.20
N LYS A 267 -28.16 2.67 -2.02
CA LYS A 267 -28.03 1.91 -0.74
C LYS A 267 -26.89 2.44 0.15
N ARG A 268 -26.46 3.67 -0.01
CA ARG A 268 -25.28 4.31 0.65
C ARG A 268 -25.19 4.17 2.18
N HIS A 269 -26.23 3.67 2.86
CA HIS A 269 -26.28 3.59 4.34
C HIS A 269 -26.32 2.18 4.92
N LYS A 270 -26.12 1.13 4.11
CA LYS A 270 -26.01 -0.22 4.66
C LYS A 270 -24.55 -0.63 4.82
N TYR A 271 -24.13 -0.86 6.05
CA TYR A 271 -22.86 -1.49 6.36
C TYR A 271 -22.76 -2.82 5.62
N ASN A 272 -21.72 -3.00 4.83
CA ASN A 272 -21.44 -4.27 4.20
C ASN A 272 -20.45 -5.04 5.06
N LEU A 273 -20.93 -6.06 5.75
CA LEU A 273 -20.16 -6.92 6.65
C LEU A 273 -19.49 -8.10 5.92
N SER A 274 -19.59 -8.16 4.60
CA SER A 274 -19.05 -9.27 3.79
C SER A 274 -17.58 -9.10 3.41
N ASN A 275 -16.75 -8.60 4.31
CA ASN A 275 -15.31 -8.62 4.12
C ASN A 275 -14.78 -10.02 4.33
N SER A 276 -14.17 -10.62 3.33
CA SER A 276 -13.43 -11.85 3.50
C SER A 276 -12.09 -11.81 2.76
N TYR A 277 -11.08 -12.33 3.42
CA TYR A 277 -9.78 -12.56 2.82
C TYR A 277 -9.37 -14.00 3.07
N THR A 278 -9.29 -14.77 2.01
CA THR A 278 -8.85 -16.17 2.04
C THR A 278 -7.44 -16.25 1.51
N LEU A 279 -6.56 -16.88 2.27
CA LEU A 279 -5.19 -17.15 1.85
C LEU A 279 -5.00 -18.66 1.75
N THR A 280 -4.78 -19.16 0.55
CA THR A 280 -4.42 -20.55 0.29
C THR A 280 -2.98 -20.66 -0.14
N CYS A 281 -2.29 -21.68 0.37
CA CYS A 281 -0.90 -21.98 0.04
C CYS A 281 -0.79 -23.46 -0.29
N ASP A 282 -0.21 -23.78 -1.42
CA ASP A 282 0.22 -25.16 -1.71
C ASP A 282 1.55 -25.40 -0.99
N THR A 283 1.51 -26.10 0.14
CA THR A 283 2.65 -26.25 1.05
C THR A 283 3.78 -27.14 0.52
N THR A 284 3.54 -27.90 -0.54
CA THR A 284 4.47 -28.95 -0.99
C THR A 284 5.54 -28.43 -1.97
N ARG A 285 5.33 -27.28 -2.62
CA ARG A 285 6.26 -26.72 -3.65
C ARG A 285 6.47 -25.22 -3.54
N LEU A 286 6.15 -24.61 -2.42
CA LEU A 286 6.08 -23.16 -2.28
C LEU A 286 7.43 -22.48 -2.25
N VAL A 287 8.36 -23.01 -1.44
CA VAL A 287 9.67 -22.37 -1.27
C VAL A 287 10.58 -22.80 -2.40
N GLN A 288 10.94 -21.84 -3.24
CA GLN A 288 11.89 -22.04 -4.33
C GLN A 288 13.25 -21.49 -3.95
N ASP A 289 14.29 -22.16 -4.47
CA ASP A 289 15.63 -21.59 -4.42
C ASP A 289 15.71 -20.32 -5.27
N ARG A 290 16.76 -19.53 -5.03
CA ARG A 290 17.00 -18.25 -5.69
C ARG A 290 16.97 -18.35 -7.22
N ASP A 291 17.61 -19.36 -7.79
CA ASP A 291 17.78 -19.48 -9.24
C ASP A 291 16.48 -19.91 -9.92
N SER A 292 15.72 -20.80 -9.29
CA SER A 292 14.39 -21.20 -9.77
C SER A 292 13.39 -20.05 -9.73
N PHE A 293 13.41 -19.26 -8.65
CA PHE A 293 12.54 -18.10 -8.52
C PHE A 293 12.94 -16.98 -9.50
N ALA A 294 14.24 -16.80 -9.78
CA ALA A 294 14.73 -15.79 -10.72
C ALA A 294 14.15 -15.94 -12.13
N ARG A 295 13.81 -17.18 -12.55
CA ARG A 295 13.23 -17.45 -13.88
C ARG A 295 11.78 -16.98 -14.04
N ILE A 296 11.06 -16.86 -12.94
CA ILE A 296 9.63 -16.46 -12.92
C ILE A 296 9.41 -15.06 -12.34
N ARG A 297 10.47 -14.43 -11.83
CA ARG A 297 10.44 -13.09 -11.24
C ARG A 297 10.10 -12.04 -12.29
N PRO A 298 9.02 -11.25 -12.11
CA PRO A 298 8.61 -10.25 -13.10
C PRO A 298 9.42 -8.95 -13.03
N LEU A 299 9.99 -8.63 -11.85
CA LEU A 299 10.80 -7.43 -11.64
C LEU A 299 12.19 -7.82 -11.17
N PRO A 300 13.27 -7.26 -11.74
CA PRO A 300 14.64 -7.60 -11.34
C PRO A 300 14.93 -7.18 -9.90
N LEU A 301 15.88 -7.87 -9.28
CA LEU A 301 16.48 -7.41 -8.03
C LEU A 301 17.48 -6.29 -8.30
N THR A 302 17.65 -5.43 -7.33
CA THR A 302 18.81 -4.54 -7.26
C THR A 302 20.04 -5.35 -6.81
N ASP A 303 21.26 -4.87 -7.10
CA ASP A 303 22.51 -5.51 -6.68
C ASP A 303 22.55 -5.76 -5.15
N TRP A 304 22.00 -4.81 -4.40
CA TRP A 304 21.91 -4.92 -2.95
C TRP A 304 20.93 -6.04 -2.52
N GLU A 305 19.76 -6.12 -3.11
CA GLU A 305 18.77 -7.19 -2.83
C GLU A 305 19.34 -8.58 -3.18
N ASP A 306 20.06 -8.66 -4.28
CA ASP A 306 20.74 -9.90 -4.69
C ASP A 306 21.82 -10.31 -3.69
N SER A 307 22.56 -9.34 -3.14
CA SER A 307 23.58 -9.59 -2.11
C SER A 307 23.00 -10.19 -0.82
N LEU A 308 21.74 -9.91 -0.49
CA LEU A 308 21.06 -10.51 0.66
C LEU A 308 20.83 -12.01 0.48
N TYR A 309 20.44 -12.43 -0.72
CA TYR A 309 20.32 -13.83 -1.05
C TYR A 309 21.66 -14.55 -0.99
N LEU A 310 22.72 -13.96 -1.56
CA LEU A 310 24.07 -14.51 -1.51
C LEU A 310 24.55 -14.71 -0.06
N SER A 311 24.38 -13.69 0.78
CA SER A 311 24.74 -13.75 2.19
C SER A 311 23.95 -14.81 2.97
N PHE A 312 22.69 -15.02 2.61
CA PHE A 312 21.86 -16.05 3.19
C PHE A 312 22.34 -17.46 2.79
N ASP A 313 22.63 -17.68 1.52
CA ASP A 313 23.14 -18.96 1.01
C ASP A 313 24.49 -19.32 1.63
N GLU A 314 25.38 -18.35 1.80
CA GLU A 314 26.68 -18.56 2.50
C GLU A 314 26.47 -18.96 3.97
N ARG A 315 25.54 -18.32 4.69
CA ARG A 315 25.23 -18.72 6.08
C ARG A 315 24.70 -20.14 6.15
N ARG A 316 23.77 -20.50 5.26
CA ARG A 316 23.20 -21.86 5.22
C ARG A 316 24.25 -22.92 4.93
N ARG A 317 25.19 -22.69 4.01
CA ARG A 317 26.32 -23.61 3.73
C ARG A 317 27.18 -23.82 4.97
N LYS A 318 27.52 -22.73 5.69
CA LYS A 318 28.31 -22.84 6.94
C LYS A 318 27.58 -23.61 8.03
N GLU A 319 26.26 -23.45 8.15
CA GLU A 319 25.44 -24.19 9.14
C GLU A 319 25.31 -25.69 8.79
N GLN A 320 25.31 -26.05 7.52
CA GLN A 320 25.21 -27.42 7.04
C GLN A 320 26.55 -28.16 7.08
N GLY A 321 27.64 -27.49 7.48
CA GLY A 321 28.96 -28.08 7.59
C GLY A 321 29.70 -28.23 6.25
N ASP A 322 29.20 -27.65 5.19
CA ASP A 322 29.87 -27.53 3.90
C ASP A 322 30.98 -26.45 4.02
N THR A 323 32.07 -26.81 4.67
CA THR A 323 33.32 -26.04 4.56
C THR A 323 33.97 -26.37 3.21
N LEU A 324 34.09 -25.35 2.37
CA LEU A 324 34.97 -25.35 1.19
C LEU A 324 36.43 -25.46 1.62
#